data_0c1d1ae1ef7861407850dbb3f85e6439
#
_entry.id   0c1d1ae1ef7861407850dbb3f85e6439
#
_cell.length_a   1.000
_cell.length_b   1.000
_cell.length_c   1.000
_cell.angle_alpha   90.00
_cell.angle_beta   90.00
_cell.angle_gamma   90.00
#
_symmetry.space_group_name_H-M   'P 1'
#
loop_
_entity.id
_entity.type
_entity.pdbx_description
1 polymer ?
#
loop_
_entity_poly.entity_id
_entity_poly.type
_entity_poly.pdbx_seq_one_letter_code
_entity_poly.pdbx_strand_id
1 'polypeptide(L)'
;VIGALRSVKFENQSELLGPVKVSVTQIEAGRQHNVVPDLCKIVVDVRTTDAYTNAETLEILRRAAGDKCQLTPRSLRLAPSGIDTKHPLVARLEILGKRPFGSPTLSDQALMPFPSIKIGPGDSARSHTADEYIEAWEIRDAIHTYIALLEGCHIK
;
A
#
# COMPACT_ATOMS: atom_id res chain seq x y z
N VAL A 1 -7.45 -20.28 -13.18
CA VAL A 1 -6.49 -19.47 -12.41
C VAL A 1 -6.99 -18.02 -12.30
N ILE A 2 -7.14 -17.26 -13.39
CA ILE A 2 -7.51 -15.84 -13.36
C ILE A 2 -8.83 -15.62 -12.58
N GLY A 3 -9.87 -16.40 -12.89
CA GLY A 3 -11.15 -16.32 -12.17
C GLY A 3 -10.98 -16.58 -10.67
N ALA A 4 -10.20 -17.58 -10.29
CA ALA A 4 -9.92 -17.90 -8.89
C ALA A 4 -9.19 -16.75 -8.17
N LEU A 5 -8.16 -16.18 -8.79
CA LEU A 5 -7.42 -15.04 -8.22
C LEU A 5 -8.29 -13.77 -8.08
N ARG A 6 -9.16 -13.51 -9.06
CA ARG A 6 -10.08 -12.36 -8.99
C ARG A 6 -11.20 -12.52 -7.97
N SER A 7 -11.57 -13.75 -7.63
CA SER A 7 -12.64 -14.05 -6.67
C SER A 7 -12.13 -14.34 -5.25
N VAL A 8 -10.82 -14.21 -5.02
CA VAL A 8 -10.25 -14.37 -3.68
C VAL A 8 -10.91 -13.40 -2.70
N LYS A 9 -11.35 -13.94 -1.58
CA LYS A 9 -11.88 -13.16 -0.47
C LYS A 9 -10.83 -13.11 0.64
N PHE A 10 -10.57 -11.92 1.11
CA PHE A 10 -9.79 -11.65 2.30
C PHE A 10 -10.76 -11.36 3.44
N GLU A 11 -10.66 -12.11 4.53
CA GLU A 11 -11.60 -12.02 5.66
C GLU A 11 -11.41 -10.72 6.44
N ASN A 12 -10.16 -10.32 6.62
CA ASN A 12 -9.81 -9.08 7.31
C ASN A 12 -9.67 -7.91 6.32
N GLN A 13 -10.03 -6.74 6.80
CA GLN A 13 -9.91 -5.50 6.03
C GLN A 13 -9.22 -4.45 6.89
N SER A 14 -8.42 -3.61 6.26
CA SER A 14 -7.88 -2.41 6.91
C SER A 14 -8.97 -1.36 7.12
N GLU A 15 -8.99 -0.73 8.27
CA GLU A 15 -9.91 0.37 8.57
C GLU A 15 -9.68 1.57 7.64
N LEU A 16 -8.42 1.85 7.28
CA LEU A 16 -8.03 3.01 6.48
C LEU A 16 -7.90 2.70 4.99
N LEU A 17 -7.48 1.48 4.60
CA LEU A 17 -7.18 1.11 3.21
C LEU A 17 -8.23 0.18 2.60
N GLY A 18 -9.13 -0.37 3.42
CA GLY A 18 -10.12 -1.34 2.97
C GLY A 18 -9.52 -2.74 2.69
N PRO A 19 -10.09 -3.50 1.76
CA PRO A 19 -9.64 -4.85 1.46
C PRO A 19 -8.37 -4.87 0.60
N VAL A 20 -7.62 -5.97 0.67
CA VAL A 20 -6.55 -6.28 -0.28
C VAL A 20 -7.14 -6.34 -1.70
N LYS A 21 -6.47 -5.66 -2.64
CA LYS A 21 -6.89 -5.63 -4.06
C LYS A 21 -5.97 -6.51 -4.90
N VAL A 22 -6.58 -7.35 -5.73
CA VAL A 22 -5.88 -8.27 -6.64
C VAL A 22 -6.30 -7.98 -8.07
N SER A 23 -5.34 -7.65 -8.93
CA SER A 23 -5.58 -7.31 -10.34
C SER A 23 -4.63 -8.09 -11.24
N VAL A 24 -5.16 -8.78 -12.24
CA VAL A 24 -4.37 -9.35 -13.32
C VAL A 24 -4.05 -8.23 -14.30
N THR A 25 -2.78 -7.92 -14.46
CA THR A 25 -2.33 -6.76 -15.26
C THR A 25 -1.70 -7.13 -16.58
N GLN A 26 -1.10 -8.33 -16.69
CA GLN A 26 -0.48 -8.78 -17.92
C GLN A 26 -0.73 -10.28 -18.10
N ILE A 27 -0.87 -10.70 -19.35
CA ILE A 27 -0.95 -12.10 -19.76
C ILE A 27 -0.10 -12.26 -21.01
N GLU A 28 0.79 -13.25 -20.99
CA GLU A 28 1.66 -13.60 -22.12
C GLU A 28 1.57 -15.10 -22.37
N ALA A 29 1.13 -15.50 -23.56
CA ALA A 29 1.03 -16.89 -23.97
C ALA A 29 1.08 -17.04 -25.48
N GLY A 30 1.71 -18.14 -25.95
CA GLY A 30 1.76 -18.50 -27.35
C GLY A 30 2.76 -17.70 -28.20
N ARG A 31 3.13 -18.30 -29.33
CA ARG A 31 4.04 -17.69 -30.32
C ARG A 31 3.51 -17.81 -31.75
N GLN A 32 2.61 -18.75 -32.01
CA GLN A 32 2.04 -19.02 -33.32
C GLN A 32 0.52 -19.17 -33.18
N HIS A 33 -0.20 -18.75 -34.21
CA HIS A 33 -1.66 -18.73 -34.25
C HIS A 33 -2.33 -20.12 -34.27
N ASN A 34 -1.62 -21.14 -34.65
CA ASN A 34 -2.10 -22.51 -34.86
C ASN A 34 -1.49 -23.53 -33.87
N VAL A 35 -0.82 -23.05 -32.80
CA VAL A 35 -0.18 -23.89 -31.78
C VAL A 35 -0.74 -23.53 -30.40
N VAL A 36 -1.20 -24.53 -29.67
CA VAL A 36 -1.61 -24.35 -28.26
C VAL A 36 -0.39 -24.01 -27.42
N PRO A 37 -0.40 -22.92 -26.64
CA PRO A 37 0.73 -22.55 -25.80
C PRO A 37 1.08 -23.61 -24.76
N ASP A 38 2.35 -23.88 -24.61
CA ASP A 38 2.92 -24.74 -23.56
C ASP A 38 3.08 -23.99 -22.23
N LEU A 39 3.18 -22.67 -22.29
CA LEU A 39 3.36 -21.80 -21.13
C LEU A 39 2.47 -20.54 -21.23
N CYS A 40 1.85 -20.19 -20.11
CA CYS A 40 1.18 -18.92 -19.95
C CYS A 40 1.75 -18.21 -18.72
N LYS A 41 2.29 -17.01 -18.91
CA LYS A 41 2.74 -16.13 -17.83
C LYS A 41 1.68 -15.07 -17.54
N ILE A 42 1.43 -14.86 -16.24
CA ILE A 42 0.45 -13.88 -15.78
C ILE A 42 1.15 -12.99 -14.74
N VAL A 43 1.03 -11.68 -14.89
CA VAL A 43 1.43 -10.72 -13.86
C VAL A 43 0.21 -10.31 -13.07
N VAL A 44 0.34 -10.39 -11.75
CA VAL A 44 -0.72 -10.02 -10.81
C VAL A 44 -0.20 -8.88 -9.92
N ASP A 45 -0.86 -7.73 -9.96
CA ASP A 45 -0.64 -6.63 -9.02
C ASP A 45 -1.49 -6.89 -7.77
N VAL A 46 -0.85 -6.91 -6.62
CA VAL A 46 -1.50 -7.14 -5.32
C VAL A 46 -1.21 -5.95 -4.42
N ARG A 47 -2.26 -5.20 -4.10
CA ARG A 47 -2.20 -4.09 -3.16
C ARG A 47 -2.52 -4.61 -1.78
N THR A 48 -1.46 -4.92 -1.02
CA THR A 48 -1.55 -5.38 0.37
C THR A 48 -1.90 -4.22 1.30
N THR A 49 -2.45 -4.55 2.45
CA THR A 49 -2.83 -3.61 3.51
C THR A 49 -2.25 -4.10 4.84
N ASP A 50 -2.37 -3.31 5.88
CA ASP A 50 -1.96 -3.66 7.25
C ASP A 50 -2.76 -4.82 7.87
N ALA A 51 -3.86 -5.24 7.22
CA ALA A 51 -4.65 -6.39 7.67
C ALA A 51 -3.96 -7.76 7.47
N TYR A 52 -2.93 -7.83 6.61
CA TYR A 52 -2.15 -9.05 6.31
C TYR A 52 -0.70 -8.71 6.00
N THR A 53 0.19 -9.60 6.41
CA THR A 53 1.56 -9.58 5.90
C THR A 53 1.61 -9.98 4.43
N ASN A 54 2.69 -9.62 3.74
CA ASN A 54 2.91 -10.05 2.35
C ASN A 54 2.99 -11.59 2.22
N ALA A 55 3.53 -12.26 3.22
CA ALA A 55 3.60 -13.73 3.25
C ALA A 55 2.22 -14.38 3.37
N GLU A 56 1.39 -13.91 4.30
CA GLU A 56 0.01 -14.38 4.46
C GLU A 56 -0.82 -14.14 3.20
N THR A 57 -0.69 -12.95 2.62
CA THR A 57 -1.35 -12.61 1.34
C THR A 57 -0.96 -13.58 0.23
N LEU A 58 0.34 -13.91 0.10
CA LEU A 58 0.83 -14.86 -0.88
C LEU A 58 0.26 -16.26 -0.65
N GLU A 59 0.19 -16.74 0.59
CA GLU A 59 -0.35 -18.05 0.91
C GLU A 59 -1.86 -18.14 0.62
N ILE A 60 -2.62 -17.08 0.87
CA ILE A 60 -4.04 -17.01 0.49
C ILE A 60 -4.18 -17.13 -1.04
N LEU A 61 -3.36 -16.40 -1.80
CA LEU A 61 -3.37 -16.47 -3.26
C LEU A 61 -2.95 -17.85 -3.78
N ARG A 62 -1.93 -18.48 -3.19
CA ARG A 62 -1.50 -19.84 -3.54
C ARG A 62 -2.61 -20.86 -3.34
N ARG A 63 -3.31 -20.82 -2.21
CA ARG A 63 -4.46 -21.70 -1.96
C ARG A 63 -5.55 -21.51 -2.99
N ALA A 64 -5.87 -20.26 -3.35
CA ALA A 64 -6.88 -19.96 -4.35
C ALA A 64 -6.49 -20.43 -5.76
N ALA A 65 -5.22 -20.30 -6.13
CA ALA A 65 -4.71 -20.75 -7.41
C ALA A 65 -4.64 -22.30 -7.52
N GLY A 66 -4.42 -22.97 -6.37
CA GLY A 66 -4.22 -24.42 -6.29
C GLY A 66 -2.99 -24.87 -7.10
N ASP A 67 -2.97 -26.12 -7.48
CA ASP A 67 -1.85 -26.72 -8.27
C ASP A 67 -1.84 -26.34 -9.75
N LYS A 68 -2.74 -25.43 -10.16
CA LYS A 68 -2.91 -25.04 -11.57
C LYS A 68 -1.84 -24.08 -12.06
N CYS A 69 -1.10 -23.46 -11.15
CA CYS A 69 0.00 -22.57 -11.51
C CYS A 69 0.98 -22.37 -10.34
N GLN A 70 2.19 -21.97 -10.67
CA GLN A 70 3.19 -21.57 -9.68
C GLN A 70 3.11 -20.04 -9.49
N LEU A 71 2.96 -19.60 -8.23
CA LEU A 71 3.04 -18.19 -7.88
C LEU A 71 4.42 -17.87 -7.29
N THR A 72 5.13 -16.97 -7.94
CA THR A 72 6.43 -16.46 -7.50
C THR A 72 6.32 -14.98 -7.20
N PRO A 73 6.52 -14.54 -5.96
CA PRO A 73 6.47 -13.11 -5.63
C PRO A 73 7.70 -12.41 -6.21
N ARG A 74 7.53 -11.20 -6.72
CA ARG A 74 8.66 -10.36 -7.12
C ARG A 74 9.49 -9.94 -5.90
N SER A 75 8.83 -9.63 -4.79
CA SER A 75 9.43 -9.30 -3.50
C SER A 75 8.38 -9.39 -2.40
N LEU A 76 8.79 -9.80 -1.20
CA LEU A 76 7.97 -9.72 0.02
C LEU A 76 8.47 -8.65 0.99
N ARG A 77 9.52 -7.90 0.60
CA ARG A 77 10.22 -6.95 1.46
C ARG A 77 9.44 -5.66 1.73
N LEU A 78 8.68 -5.19 0.75
CA LEU A 78 7.94 -3.94 0.85
C LEU A 78 6.63 -4.19 1.59
N ALA A 79 6.67 -4.03 2.91
CA ALA A 79 5.53 -4.29 3.78
C ALA A 79 4.57 -3.09 3.86
N PRO A 80 3.29 -3.33 4.15
CA PRO A 80 2.41 -2.27 4.62
C PRO A 80 3.00 -1.61 5.86
N SER A 81 2.89 -0.30 5.94
CA SER A 81 3.40 0.50 7.06
C SER A 81 2.27 1.31 7.66
N GLY A 82 2.37 1.62 8.94
CA GLY A 82 1.36 2.41 9.62
C GLY A 82 1.71 2.63 11.09
N ILE A 83 0.77 3.23 11.78
CA ILE A 83 0.83 3.52 13.22
C ILE A 83 -0.58 3.35 13.80
N ASP A 84 -0.67 2.93 15.05
CA ASP A 84 -1.94 2.89 15.75
C ASP A 84 -2.56 4.30 15.81
N THR A 85 -3.83 4.42 15.46
CA THR A 85 -4.56 5.70 15.52
C THR A 85 -4.63 6.29 16.93
N LYS A 86 -4.44 5.47 17.96
CA LYS A 86 -4.34 5.92 19.36
C LYS A 86 -2.94 6.34 19.78
N HIS A 87 -1.97 6.26 18.90
CA HIS A 87 -0.59 6.64 19.20
C HIS A 87 -0.50 8.14 19.54
N PRO A 88 0.32 8.55 20.54
CA PRO A 88 0.43 9.95 20.95
C PRO A 88 0.75 10.94 19.84
N LEU A 89 1.54 10.54 18.83
CA LEU A 89 1.81 11.37 17.66
C LEU A 89 0.55 11.63 16.83
N VAL A 90 -0.32 10.64 16.68
CA VAL A 90 -1.58 10.79 15.92
C VAL A 90 -2.52 11.73 16.67
N ALA A 91 -2.72 11.51 17.98
CA ALA A 91 -3.54 12.38 18.81
C ALA A 91 -3.05 13.83 18.77
N ARG A 92 -1.73 14.04 18.78
CA ARG A 92 -1.14 15.38 18.69
C ARG A 92 -1.37 16.04 17.33
N LEU A 93 -1.31 15.29 16.24
CA LEU A 93 -1.65 15.78 14.90
C LEU A 93 -3.13 16.15 14.79
N GLU A 94 -4.02 15.37 15.40
CA GLU A 94 -5.46 15.69 15.42
C GLU A 94 -5.74 17.00 16.17
N ILE A 95 -5.05 17.26 17.28
CA ILE A 95 -5.10 18.56 17.99
C ILE A 95 -4.65 19.70 17.06
N LEU A 96 -3.66 19.45 16.21
CA LEU A 96 -3.18 20.40 15.19
C LEU A 96 -4.09 20.47 13.94
N GLY A 97 -5.27 19.85 13.98
CA GLY A 97 -6.25 19.87 12.90
C GLY A 97 -5.92 18.95 11.72
N LYS A 98 -4.92 18.08 11.84
CA LYS A 98 -4.58 17.09 10.81
C LYS A 98 -5.37 15.80 11.04
N ARG A 99 -5.93 15.24 10.00
CA ARG A 99 -6.70 13.98 10.07
C ARG A 99 -5.90 12.83 9.45
N PRO A 100 -5.81 11.67 10.12
CA PRO A 100 -5.17 10.50 9.53
C PRO A 100 -5.99 9.97 8.36
N PHE A 101 -5.30 9.48 7.34
CA PHE A 101 -5.91 8.77 6.21
C PHE A 101 -4.97 7.68 5.70
N GLY A 102 -5.54 6.65 5.07
CA GLY A 102 -4.79 5.60 4.41
C GLY A 102 -4.39 6.01 3.00
N SER A 103 -3.12 5.80 2.65
CA SER A 103 -2.62 6.02 1.30
C SER A 103 -2.21 4.70 0.65
N PRO A 104 -2.73 4.36 -0.55
CA PRO A 104 -2.33 3.16 -1.27
C PRO A 104 -0.99 3.32 -2.00
N THR A 105 -0.35 4.49 -1.89
CA THR A 105 0.94 4.77 -2.56
C THR A 105 2.10 4.17 -1.79
N LEU A 106 3.05 3.58 -2.51
CA LEU A 106 4.28 3.07 -1.94
C LEU A 106 5.23 4.21 -1.61
N SER A 107 5.90 4.13 -0.46
CA SER A 107 6.95 5.06 -0.05
C SER A 107 8.07 4.28 0.67
N ASP A 108 9.17 4.95 1.01
CA ASP A 108 10.29 4.36 1.77
C ASP A 108 9.84 3.81 3.13
N GLN A 109 8.71 4.29 3.64
CA GLN A 109 8.06 3.80 4.85
C GLN A 109 7.79 2.27 4.80
N ALA A 110 7.60 1.70 3.60
CA ALA A 110 7.44 0.26 3.41
C ALA A 110 8.68 -0.58 3.82
N LEU A 111 9.81 0.06 4.06
CA LEU A 111 11.05 -0.54 4.55
C LEU A 111 11.29 -0.31 6.04
N MET A 112 10.41 0.41 6.72
CA MET A 112 10.52 0.74 8.14
C MET A 112 9.77 -0.32 8.97
N PRO A 113 10.47 -1.16 9.76
CA PRO A 113 9.84 -2.22 10.55
C PRO A 113 9.27 -1.71 11.89
N PHE A 114 9.07 -0.42 12.04
CA PHE A 114 8.57 0.22 13.25
C PHE A 114 7.34 1.08 12.93
N PRO A 115 6.49 1.38 13.94
CA PRO A 115 5.35 2.27 13.75
C PRO A 115 5.77 3.62 13.19
N SER A 116 5.14 4.03 12.11
CA SER A 116 5.53 5.26 11.40
C SER A 116 4.33 5.93 10.75
N ILE A 117 4.40 7.26 10.65
CA ILE A 117 3.44 8.09 9.93
C ILE A 117 4.16 8.83 8.80
N LYS A 118 3.43 9.07 7.73
CA LYS A 118 3.86 9.98 6.66
C LYS A 118 3.15 11.30 6.83
N ILE A 119 3.90 12.38 6.90
CA ILE A 119 3.38 13.74 6.95
C ILE A 119 4.22 14.61 6.02
N GLY A 120 3.58 15.57 5.36
CA GLY A 120 4.28 16.51 4.47
C GLY A 120 3.38 17.67 4.10
N PRO A 121 3.95 18.73 3.52
CA PRO A 121 3.18 19.84 2.98
C PRO A 121 2.42 19.44 1.71
N GLY A 122 1.43 20.22 1.34
CA GLY A 122 0.67 20.07 0.12
C GLY A 122 -0.47 19.07 0.17
N ASP A 123 -1.12 18.92 -0.97
CA ASP A 123 -2.24 17.99 -1.17
C ASP A 123 -1.79 16.82 -2.06
N SER A 124 -1.96 15.58 -1.56
CA SER A 124 -1.62 14.35 -2.31
C SER A 124 -2.38 14.22 -3.64
N ALA A 125 -3.53 14.87 -3.78
CA ALA A 125 -4.32 14.84 -5.01
C ALA A 125 -3.62 15.56 -6.18
N ARG A 126 -2.67 16.44 -5.89
CA ARG A 126 -1.86 17.15 -6.90
C ARG A 126 -0.63 16.38 -7.36
N SER A 127 -0.27 15.32 -6.61
CA SER A 127 0.91 14.50 -6.92
C SER A 127 0.68 13.66 -8.19
N HIS A 128 1.71 13.53 -9.02
CA HIS A 128 1.69 12.80 -10.30
C HIS A 128 0.68 13.34 -11.33
N THR A 129 0.34 14.61 -11.24
CA THR A 129 -0.48 15.32 -12.23
C THR A 129 0.41 16.14 -13.17
N ALA A 130 -0.12 16.48 -14.36
CA ALA A 130 0.47 17.54 -15.16
C ALA A 130 0.44 18.84 -14.35
N ASP A 131 1.50 19.64 -14.42
CA ASP A 131 1.65 20.88 -13.65
C ASP A 131 1.55 20.69 -12.12
N GLU A 132 2.11 19.59 -11.60
CA GLU A 132 2.22 19.34 -10.15
C GLU A 132 2.85 20.56 -9.45
N TYR A 133 2.19 21.05 -8.39
CA TYR A 133 2.63 22.24 -7.67
C TYR A 133 2.40 22.12 -6.17
N ILE A 134 3.08 22.98 -5.43
CA ILE A 134 2.86 23.24 -4.02
C ILE A 134 2.82 24.74 -3.77
N GLU A 135 1.94 25.19 -2.89
CA GLU A 135 1.87 26.59 -2.50
C GLU A 135 2.93 26.92 -1.44
N ALA A 136 3.54 28.11 -1.55
CA ALA A 136 4.59 28.53 -0.61
C ALA A 136 4.09 28.62 0.85
N TRP A 137 2.81 28.90 1.06
CA TRP A 137 2.22 28.92 2.39
C TRP A 137 2.07 27.53 2.98
N GLU A 138 1.85 26.49 2.17
CA GLU A 138 1.75 25.09 2.63
C GLU A 138 3.10 24.62 3.21
N ILE A 139 4.23 25.04 2.62
CA ILE A 139 5.57 24.75 3.13
C ILE A 139 5.76 25.41 4.50
N ARG A 140 5.36 26.68 4.64
CA ARG A 140 5.44 27.40 5.92
C ARG A 140 4.57 26.79 7.01
N ASP A 141 3.33 26.42 6.67
CA ASP A 141 2.42 25.73 7.60
C ASP A 141 3.00 24.37 8.04
N ALA A 142 3.61 23.63 7.13
CA ALA A 142 4.26 22.37 7.47
C ALA A 142 5.42 22.55 8.46
N ILE A 143 6.23 23.59 8.33
CA ILE A 143 7.32 23.88 9.27
C ILE A 143 6.73 24.11 10.67
N HIS A 144 5.70 24.93 10.80
CA HIS A 144 5.03 25.17 12.08
C HIS A 144 4.40 23.88 12.63
N THR A 145 3.79 23.07 11.76
CA THR A 145 3.22 21.78 12.14
C THR A 145 4.29 20.84 12.69
N TYR A 146 5.46 20.75 12.04
CA TYR A 146 6.57 19.90 12.52
C TYR A 146 7.11 20.37 13.86
N ILE A 147 7.30 21.68 14.05
CA ILE A 147 7.76 22.23 15.31
C ILE A 147 6.74 21.89 16.41
N ALA A 148 5.47 22.19 16.21
CA ALA A 148 4.41 21.92 17.19
C ALA A 148 4.21 20.42 17.46
N LEU A 149 4.44 19.56 16.48
CA LEU A 149 4.36 18.10 16.64
C LEU A 149 5.49 17.55 17.49
N LEU A 150 6.71 18.04 17.31
CA LEU A 150 7.92 17.45 17.90
C LEU A 150 8.35 18.14 19.19
N GLU A 151 8.03 19.43 19.36
CA GLU A 151 8.37 20.17 20.57
C GLU A 151 7.72 19.56 21.82
N GLY A 152 8.57 19.19 22.80
CA GLY A 152 8.11 18.53 24.04
C GLY A 152 7.49 17.14 23.82
N CYS A 153 7.71 16.49 22.68
CA CYS A 153 7.24 15.15 22.40
C CYS A 153 8.22 14.12 22.98
N HIS A 154 7.77 13.36 23.99
CA HIS A 154 8.51 12.23 24.54
C HIS A 154 7.89 10.94 24.00
N ILE A 155 8.55 10.32 23.03
CA ILE A 155 8.17 9.01 22.50
C ILE A 155 9.03 7.98 23.25
N LYS A 156 8.39 7.08 23.99
CA LYS A 156 9.05 5.94 24.64
C LYS A 156 9.02 4.73 23.73
#